data_031f7a9e11be847ef77b115964ed2d36
#
_entry.id   031f7a9e11be847ef77b115964ed2d36
#
_cell.length_a   1.000
_cell.length_b   1.000
_cell.length_c   1.000
_cell.angle_alpha   90.00
_cell.angle_beta   90.00
_cell.angle_gamma   90.00
#
_symmetry.space_group_name_H-M   'P 1'
#
loop_
_entity.id
_entity.type
_entity.pdbx_description
1 polymer ?
#
loop_
_entity_poly.entity_id
_entity_poly.type
_entity_poly.pdbx_seq_one_letter_code
_entity_poly.pdbx_strand_id
1 'polypeptide(L)'
;MKLVIIESSAKKKKLTSLLSQIYGGGQFKVVASLGHIRDLPAKELGVDVANGFRPTYVTGKGKSRTIKILGKQVADADAVYLAADPDREGESIAWHVVQVTRPKVPVYRVTFNEITKTAVQRAFDAPRQINMDLVAAQEARRILD
;
A
#
# COMPACT_ATOMS: atom_id res chain seq x y z
N MET A 1 -1.16 14.12 11.90
CA MET A 1 0.05 13.50 11.32
C MET A 1 -0.30 12.74 10.06
N LYS A 2 0.51 12.85 9.03
CA LYS A 2 0.32 12.12 7.76
C LYS A 2 0.97 10.75 7.86
N LEU A 3 0.26 9.73 7.42
CA LEU A 3 0.73 8.33 7.48
C LEU A 3 1.30 7.91 6.13
N VAL A 4 2.48 7.31 6.14
CA VAL A 4 3.12 6.75 4.93
C VAL A 4 3.21 5.24 5.11
N ILE A 5 2.64 4.49 4.17
CA ILE A 5 2.63 3.03 4.21
C ILE A 5 3.56 2.49 3.12
N ILE A 6 4.57 1.72 3.52
CA ILE A 6 5.52 1.07 2.61
C ILE A 6 5.37 -0.46 2.68
N GLU A 7 5.99 -1.19 1.74
CA GLU A 7 5.85 -2.65 1.68
C GLU A 7 6.60 -3.37 2.79
N SER A 8 7.83 -2.95 3.07
CA SER A 8 8.67 -3.61 4.07
C SER A 8 9.37 -2.60 4.96
N SER A 9 9.74 -3.02 6.16
CA SER A 9 10.41 -2.17 7.14
C SER A 9 11.85 -1.79 6.76
N ALA A 10 12.45 -2.44 5.75
CA ALA A 10 13.84 -2.22 5.37
C ALA A 10 14.16 -0.76 5.00
N LYS A 11 13.20 -0.07 4.38
CA LYS A 11 13.38 1.31 3.91
C LYS A 11 12.78 2.36 4.85
N LYS A 12 12.17 1.91 5.95
CA LYS A 12 11.43 2.78 6.87
C LYS A 12 12.31 3.88 7.47
N LYS A 13 13.46 3.53 7.99
CA LYS A 13 14.36 4.46 8.67
C LYS A 13 14.88 5.54 7.71
N LYS A 14 15.32 5.14 6.52
CA LYS A 14 15.84 6.05 5.53
C LYS A 14 14.76 7.01 5.02
N LEU A 15 13.57 6.49 4.73
CA LEU A 15 12.44 7.30 4.27
C LEU A 15 12.00 8.29 5.35
N THR A 16 11.92 7.86 6.61
CA THR A 16 11.60 8.74 7.73
C THR A 16 12.59 9.90 7.83
N SER A 17 13.88 9.61 7.73
CA SER A 17 14.93 10.62 7.77
C SER A 17 14.80 11.63 6.62
N LEU A 18 14.58 11.14 5.40
CA LEU A 18 14.44 12.01 4.23
C LEU A 18 13.21 12.90 4.32
N LEU A 19 12.08 12.37 4.77
CA LEU A 19 10.86 13.16 4.94
C LEU A 19 11.06 14.26 6.00
N SER A 20 11.78 13.95 7.07
CA SER A 20 12.10 14.95 8.10
C SER A 20 13.00 16.05 7.54
N GLN A 21 13.95 15.73 6.67
CA GLN A 21 14.82 16.70 6.03
C GLN A 21 14.07 17.61 5.05
N ILE A 22 13.09 17.04 4.33
CA ILE A 22 12.35 17.78 3.29
C ILE A 22 11.25 18.66 3.91
N TYR A 23 10.45 18.09 4.81
CA TYR A 23 9.22 18.72 5.32
C TYR A 23 9.27 19.09 6.80
N GLY A 24 10.29 18.70 7.52
CA GLY A 24 10.40 18.91 8.96
C GLY A 24 10.00 17.68 9.76
N GLY A 25 10.54 17.57 10.97
CA GLY A 25 10.27 16.45 11.87
C GLY A 25 8.83 16.42 12.36
N GLY A 26 8.30 15.22 12.57
CA GLY A 26 6.99 15.02 13.17
C GLY A 26 5.79 15.20 12.24
N GLN A 27 6.01 15.45 10.94
CA GLN A 27 4.90 15.60 9.99
C GLN A 27 4.43 14.29 9.39
N PHE A 28 5.33 13.31 9.25
CA PHE A 28 5.04 12.03 8.66
C PHE A 28 5.39 10.89 9.61
N LYS A 29 4.56 9.85 9.62
CA LYS A 29 4.85 8.60 10.30
C LYS A 29 4.90 7.50 9.25
N VAL A 30 6.02 6.77 9.17
CA VAL A 30 6.21 5.69 8.20
C VAL A 30 5.95 4.35 8.87
N VAL A 31 5.10 3.54 8.25
CA VAL A 31 4.78 2.19 8.73
C VAL A 31 4.87 1.21 7.56
N ALA A 32 5.06 -0.06 7.86
CA ALA A 32 5.16 -1.11 6.84
C ALA A 32 3.94 -2.01 6.84
N SER A 33 3.47 -2.39 5.65
CA SER A 33 2.42 -3.39 5.49
C SER A 33 2.95 -4.81 5.53
N LEU A 34 4.27 -4.98 5.48
CA LEU A 34 4.95 -6.27 5.45
C LEU A 34 4.53 -7.12 4.25
N GLY A 35 4.42 -6.49 3.09
CA GLY A 35 4.04 -7.14 1.83
C GLY A 35 2.53 -7.24 1.65
N HIS A 36 2.08 -8.28 0.97
CA HIS A 36 0.64 -8.50 0.73
C HIS A 36 -0.08 -8.85 2.02
N ILE A 37 -1.22 -8.20 2.28
CA ILE A 37 -2.06 -8.46 3.44
C ILE A 37 -3.28 -9.31 3.10
N ARG A 38 -3.60 -9.46 1.81
CA ARG A 38 -4.63 -10.37 1.29
C ARG A 38 -4.08 -11.13 0.10
N ASP A 39 -4.58 -12.34 -0.12
CA ASP A 39 -4.20 -13.15 -1.25
C ASP A 39 -5.36 -14.06 -1.66
N LEU A 40 -5.19 -14.77 -2.79
CA LEU A 40 -6.16 -15.75 -3.25
C LEU A 40 -6.09 -17.00 -2.37
N PRO A 41 -7.23 -17.71 -2.16
CA PRO A 41 -7.23 -18.96 -1.39
C PRO A 41 -6.26 -19.99 -1.99
N ALA A 42 -5.53 -20.68 -1.12
CA ALA A 42 -4.52 -21.64 -1.54
C ALA A 42 -5.10 -22.89 -2.23
N LYS A 43 -6.32 -23.30 -1.85
CA LYS A 43 -6.96 -24.52 -2.37
C LYS A 43 -7.85 -24.28 -3.57
N GLU A 44 -8.10 -23.04 -3.91
CA GLU A 44 -8.97 -22.63 -5.01
C GLU A 44 -8.26 -21.55 -5.81
N LEU A 45 -8.72 -21.29 -7.03
CA LEU A 45 -8.17 -20.23 -7.84
C LEU A 45 -8.58 -18.84 -7.34
N GLY A 46 -9.44 -18.78 -6.31
CA GLY A 46 -9.93 -17.51 -5.79
C GLY A 46 -10.88 -16.79 -6.74
N VAL A 47 -11.51 -17.54 -7.65
CA VAL A 47 -12.39 -17.00 -8.68
C VAL A 47 -13.78 -17.55 -8.50
N ASP A 48 -14.77 -16.68 -8.46
CA ASP A 48 -16.18 -17.05 -8.42
C ASP A 48 -16.73 -17.09 -9.86
N VAL A 49 -16.81 -18.29 -10.41
CA VAL A 49 -17.29 -18.52 -11.78
C VAL A 49 -18.74 -18.06 -11.97
N ALA A 50 -19.58 -18.24 -10.95
CA ALA A 50 -20.99 -17.86 -11.01
C ALA A 50 -21.17 -16.33 -11.07
N ASN A 51 -20.21 -15.56 -10.55
CA ASN A 51 -20.25 -14.10 -10.51
C ASN A 51 -19.28 -13.44 -11.50
N GLY A 52 -18.96 -14.12 -12.61
CA GLY A 52 -18.14 -13.54 -13.66
C GLY A 52 -16.64 -13.54 -13.41
N PHE A 53 -16.16 -14.55 -12.72
CA PHE A 53 -14.72 -14.75 -12.47
C PHE A 53 -14.09 -13.67 -11.59
N ARG A 54 -14.85 -13.08 -10.69
CA ARG A 54 -14.29 -12.13 -9.73
C ARG A 54 -13.39 -12.84 -8.73
N PRO A 55 -12.16 -12.36 -8.49
CA PRO A 55 -11.30 -12.99 -7.49
C PRO A 55 -11.87 -12.82 -6.08
N THR A 56 -11.73 -13.86 -5.28
CA THR A 56 -12.06 -13.83 -3.86
C THR A 56 -10.76 -13.77 -3.08
N TYR A 57 -10.65 -12.77 -2.20
CA TYR A 57 -9.43 -12.57 -1.41
C TYR A 57 -9.67 -12.96 0.03
N VAL A 58 -8.62 -13.52 0.63
CA VAL A 58 -8.60 -13.86 2.06
C VAL A 58 -7.42 -13.16 2.72
N THR A 59 -7.56 -12.88 4.03
CA THR A 59 -6.46 -12.31 4.81
C THR A 59 -5.29 -13.27 4.81
N GLY A 60 -4.10 -12.77 4.49
CA GLY A 60 -2.87 -13.56 4.54
C GLY A 60 -2.61 -14.13 5.92
N LYS A 61 -1.99 -15.31 5.97
CA LYS A 61 -1.68 -15.96 7.23
C LYS A 61 -0.82 -15.05 8.13
N GLY A 62 -1.26 -14.83 9.36
CA GLY A 62 -0.55 -13.97 10.32
C GLY A 62 -0.72 -12.48 10.09
N LYS A 63 -1.58 -12.06 9.18
CA LYS A 63 -1.75 -10.64 8.83
C LYS A 63 -2.89 -9.94 9.55
N SER A 64 -3.76 -10.67 10.25
CA SER A 64 -4.91 -10.06 10.97
C SER A 64 -4.47 -8.97 11.95
N ARG A 65 -3.39 -9.21 12.68
CA ARG A 65 -2.83 -8.24 13.62
C ARG A 65 -2.29 -7.01 12.89
N THR A 66 -1.60 -7.22 11.77
CA THR A 66 -1.07 -6.13 10.94
C THR A 66 -2.21 -5.25 10.44
N ILE A 67 -3.30 -5.86 9.97
CA ILE A 67 -4.49 -5.13 9.49
C ILE A 67 -5.10 -4.30 10.61
N LYS A 68 -5.23 -4.83 11.81
CA LYS A 68 -5.75 -4.10 12.97
C LYS A 68 -4.90 -2.88 13.30
N ILE A 69 -3.58 -3.05 13.34
CA ILE A 69 -2.63 -1.97 13.64
C ILE A 69 -2.71 -0.89 12.55
N LEU A 70 -2.68 -1.28 11.28
CA LEU A 70 -2.80 -0.34 10.16
C LEU A 70 -4.13 0.41 10.19
N GLY A 71 -5.22 -0.30 10.45
CA GLY A 71 -6.54 0.32 10.53
C GLY A 71 -6.63 1.40 11.60
N LYS A 72 -6.04 1.16 12.76
CA LYS A 72 -5.99 2.15 13.84
C LYS A 72 -5.13 3.35 13.44
N GLN A 73 -3.98 3.12 12.83
CA GLN A 73 -3.08 4.18 12.40
C GLN A 73 -3.72 5.03 11.30
N VAL A 74 -4.43 4.40 10.36
CA VAL A 74 -5.17 5.10 9.30
C VAL A 74 -6.28 5.95 9.90
N ALA A 75 -7.01 5.43 10.89
CA ALA A 75 -8.10 6.16 11.55
C ALA A 75 -7.59 7.42 12.26
N ASP A 76 -6.37 7.39 12.78
CA ASP A 76 -5.76 8.52 13.51
C ASP A 76 -5.00 9.48 12.59
N ALA A 77 -4.87 9.19 11.29
CA ALA A 77 -4.09 10.00 10.36
C ALA A 77 -4.92 11.13 9.75
N ASP A 78 -4.23 12.19 9.33
CA ASP A 78 -4.84 13.31 8.59
C ASP A 78 -4.87 13.04 7.09
N ALA A 79 -3.97 12.23 6.59
CA ALA A 79 -3.89 11.78 5.22
C ALA A 79 -3.05 10.51 5.16
N VAL A 80 -3.25 9.71 4.10
CA VAL A 80 -2.52 8.46 3.90
C VAL A 80 -1.77 8.52 2.57
N TYR A 81 -0.47 8.23 2.62
CA TYR A 81 0.40 8.14 1.45
C TYR A 81 0.82 6.69 1.27
N LEU A 82 0.46 6.10 0.14
CA LEU A 82 0.78 4.71 -0.18
C LEU A 82 2.06 4.70 -1.03
N ALA A 83 3.16 4.33 -0.41
CA ALA A 83 4.50 4.44 -0.99
C ALA A 83 5.13 3.08 -1.31
N ALA A 84 4.30 2.11 -1.72
CA ALA A 84 4.79 0.82 -2.21
C ALA A 84 5.54 1.00 -3.54
N ASP A 85 6.26 -0.04 -3.97
CA ASP A 85 7.09 0.03 -5.18
C ASP A 85 6.30 0.44 -6.43
N PRO A 86 6.96 1.07 -7.41
CA PRO A 86 6.28 1.59 -8.62
C PRO A 86 6.03 0.52 -9.68
N ASP A 87 5.51 -0.63 -9.29
CA ASP A 87 5.17 -1.73 -10.18
C ASP A 87 3.73 -2.19 -9.90
N ARG A 88 3.22 -3.12 -10.71
CA ARG A 88 1.85 -3.60 -10.56
C ARG A 88 1.62 -4.32 -9.23
N GLU A 89 2.64 -5.01 -8.71
CA GLU A 89 2.55 -5.65 -7.39
C GLU A 89 2.40 -4.59 -6.31
N GLY A 90 3.20 -3.52 -6.35
CA GLY A 90 3.10 -2.39 -5.42
C GLY A 90 1.76 -1.69 -5.50
N GLU A 91 1.20 -1.50 -6.71
CA GLU A 91 -0.14 -0.95 -6.88
C GLU A 91 -1.20 -1.85 -6.24
N SER A 92 -1.07 -3.18 -6.42
CA SER A 92 -1.99 -4.14 -5.84
C SER A 92 -1.91 -4.12 -4.31
N ILE A 93 -0.72 -4.05 -3.74
CA ILE A 93 -0.53 -3.93 -2.28
C ILE A 93 -1.22 -2.66 -1.77
N ALA A 94 -0.99 -1.54 -2.43
CA ALA A 94 -1.62 -0.27 -2.07
C ALA A 94 -3.14 -0.36 -2.09
N TRP A 95 -3.71 -0.95 -3.12
CA TRP A 95 -5.15 -1.15 -3.26
C TRP A 95 -5.71 -2.02 -2.14
N HIS A 96 -5.05 -3.15 -1.82
CA HIS A 96 -5.49 -4.03 -0.73
C HIS A 96 -5.45 -3.31 0.63
N VAL A 97 -4.44 -2.49 0.88
CA VAL A 97 -4.37 -1.70 2.12
C VAL A 97 -5.59 -0.80 2.24
N VAL A 98 -5.96 -0.10 1.17
CA VAL A 98 -7.16 0.76 1.15
C VAL A 98 -8.42 -0.06 1.41
N GLN A 99 -8.53 -1.23 0.77
CA GLN A 99 -9.72 -2.08 0.90
C GLN A 99 -9.93 -2.58 2.33
N VAL A 100 -8.85 -2.94 3.03
CA VAL A 100 -8.96 -3.48 4.40
C VAL A 100 -9.00 -2.41 5.48
N THR A 101 -8.40 -1.24 5.26
CA THR A 101 -8.36 -0.16 6.26
C THR A 101 -9.49 0.86 6.10
N ARG A 102 -10.07 0.95 4.90
CA ARG A 102 -11.19 1.85 4.58
C ARG A 102 -10.97 3.28 5.09
N PRO A 103 -9.94 3.98 4.56
CA PRO A 103 -9.62 5.32 5.06
C PRO A 103 -10.76 6.32 4.84
N LYS A 104 -10.98 7.18 5.82
CA LYS A 104 -11.95 8.29 5.71
C LYS A 104 -11.25 9.62 5.47
N VAL A 105 -9.96 9.60 5.23
CA VAL A 105 -9.11 10.77 4.97
C VAL A 105 -8.58 10.68 3.54
N PRO A 106 -8.01 11.78 3.00
CA PRO A 106 -7.42 11.73 1.67
C PRO A 106 -6.35 10.65 1.55
N VAL A 107 -6.36 9.92 0.44
CA VAL A 107 -5.42 8.84 0.13
C VAL A 107 -4.67 9.19 -1.14
N TYR A 108 -3.35 9.11 -1.08
CA TYR A 108 -2.47 9.43 -2.20
C TYR A 108 -1.54 8.27 -2.48
N ARG A 109 -1.24 8.05 -3.75
CA ARG A 109 -0.23 7.09 -4.20
C ARG A 109 1.02 7.86 -4.59
N VAL A 110 2.17 7.52 -3.99
CA VAL A 110 3.47 8.11 -4.33
C VAL A 110 4.41 7.01 -4.77
N THR A 111 5.18 7.26 -5.82
CA THR A 111 6.12 6.29 -6.37
C THR A 111 7.46 6.94 -6.64
N PHE A 112 8.52 6.22 -6.32
CA PHE A 112 9.89 6.64 -6.61
C PHE A 112 10.73 5.40 -6.89
N ASN A 113 11.65 5.49 -7.84
CA ASN A 113 12.50 4.37 -8.24
C ASN A 113 13.72 4.20 -7.34
N GLU A 114 14.04 5.24 -6.58
CA GLU A 114 15.17 5.24 -5.65
C GLU A 114 14.82 6.04 -4.40
N ILE A 115 15.47 5.73 -3.28
CA ILE A 115 15.25 6.46 -2.03
C ILE A 115 16.33 7.52 -1.88
N THR A 116 16.13 8.63 -2.58
CA THR A 116 16.97 9.81 -2.49
C THR A 116 16.09 11.01 -2.14
N LYS A 117 16.70 12.06 -1.60
CA LYS A 117 15.96 13.28 -1.24
C LYS A 117 15.19 13.86 -2.43
N THR A 118 15.84 13.94 -3.59
CA THR A 118 15.24 14.48 -4.80
C THR A 118 14.06 13.63 -5.28
N ALA A 119 14.23 12.31 -5.36
CA ALA A 119 13.18 11.41 -5.83
C ALA A 119 11.98 11.40 -4.88
N VAL A 120 12.22 11.34 -3.58
CA VAL A 120 11.18 11.34 -2.57
C VAL A 120 10.41 12.66 -2.59
N GLN A 121 11.12 13.80 -2.62
CA GLN A 121 10.48 15.12 -2.66
C GLN A 121 9.60 15.26 -3.90
N ARG A 122 10.11 14.87 -5.06
CA ARG A 122 9.35 14.93 -6.32
C ARG A 122 8.07 14.10 -6.26
N ALA A 123 8.16 12.89 -5.70
CA ALA A 123 6.99 12.02 -5.58
C ALA A 123 5.94 12.58 -4.63
N PHE A 124 6.35 13.08 -3.47
CA PHE A 124 5.43 13.61 -2.47
C PHE A 124 4.85 14.98 -2.87
N ASP A 125 5.56 15.74 -3.71
CA ASP A 125 5.06 17.02 -4.23
C ASP A 125 4.03 16.83 -5.36
N ALA A 126 4.01 15.65 -6.00
CA ALA A 126 3.10 15.34 -7.10
C ALA A 126 2.44 13.96 -6.89
N PRO A 127 1.66 13.79 -5.81
CA PRO A 127 0.99 12.52 -5.55
C PRO A 127 -0.11 12.25 -6.57
N ARG A 128 -0.41 10.96 -6.81
CA ARG A 128 -1.45 10.54 -7.74
C ARG A 128 -2.44 9.61 -7.05
N GLN A 129 -3.43 9.13 -7.78
CA GLN A 129 -4.35 8.11 -7.29
C GLN A 129 -3.83 6.71 -7.67
N ILE A 130 -4.40 5.67 -7.06
CA ILE A 130 -4.06 4.28 -7.38
C ILE A 130 -4.41 4.03 -8.85
N ASN A 131 -3.47 3.43 -9.59
CA ASN A 131 -3.70 3.05 -10.98
C ASN A 131 -4.40 1.70 -11.02
N MET A 132 -5.71 1.71 -11.26
CA MET A 132 -6.53 0.50 -11.25
C MET A 132 -6.21 -0.44 -12.42
N ASP A 133 -5.63 0.05 -13.50
CA ASP A 133 -5.19 -0.80 -14.61
C ASP A 133 -4.04 -1.70 -14.17
N LEU A 134 -3.12 -1.18 -13.37
CA LEU A 134 -2.02 -1.97 -12.81
C LEU A 134 -2.52 -2.98 -11.79
N VAL A 135 -3.52 -2.61 -10.98
CA VAL A 135 -4.16 -3.52 -10.03
C VAL A 135 -4.80 -4.69 -10.78
N ALA A 136 -5.58 -4.39 -11.83
CA ALA A 136 -6.23 -5.41 -12.64
C ALA A 136 -5.23 -6.33 -13.33
N ALA A 137 -4.10 -5.80 -13.82
CA ALA A 137 -3.05 -6.61 -14.44
C ALA A 137 -2.43 -7.59 -13.44
N GLN A 138 -2.22 -7.16 -12.19
CA GLN A 138 -1.67 -8.04 -11.15
C GLN A 138 -2.67 -9.11 -10.73
N GLU A 139 -3.95 -8.78 -10.64
CA GLU A 139 -5.00 -9.76 -10.33
C GLU A 139 -5.09 -10.84 -11.42
N ALA A 140 -5.07 -10.43 -12.68
CA ALA A 140 -5.09 -11.36 -13.80
C ALA A 140 -3.90 -12.31 -13.77
N ARG A 141 -2.71 -11.79 -13.46
CA ARG A 141 -1.50 -12.61 -13.35
C ARG A 141 -1.61 -13.63 -12.22
N ARG A 142 -2.15 -13.23 -11.07
CA ARG A 142 -2.32 -14.12 -9.91
C ARG A 142 -3.30 -15.26 -10.20
N ILE A 143 -4.34 -14.99 -10.96
CA ILE A 143 -5.33 -16.00 -11.34
C ILE A 143 -4.74 -17.01 -12.32
N LEU A 144 -3.93 -16.54 -13.28
CA LEU A 144 -3.32 -17.40 -14.32
C LEU A 144 -2.10 -18.18 -13.83
N ASP A 145 -1.39 -17.69 -12.84
CA ASP A 145 -0.26 -18.37 -12.24
C ASP A 145 -0.76 -19.42 -11.24
#